data_e093dfdabfcfe026eafb485bbc641474
#
_entry.id   e093dfdabfcfe026eafb485bbc641474
#
_cell.length_a   1.000
_cell.length_b   1.000
_cell.length_c   1.000
_cell.angle_alpha   90.00
_cell.angle_beta   90.00
_cell.angle_gamma   90.00
#
_symmetry.space_group_name_H-M   'P 1'
#
loop_
_entity.id
_entity.type
_entity.pdbx_description
1 polymer ?
#
loop_
_entity_poly.entity_id
_entity_poly.type
_entity_poly.pdbx_seq_one_letter_code
_entity_poly.pdbx_strand_id
1 'polypeptide(L)'
;MTETAWDTYATQKPQRRPVNAAGETTWFNWTQYPDHGPGAEILGTGRGSSVLEVGCGKGGNLAHVATLGARAVGVDLSPAQLRAADARWADTVELELHQADALDFLARCTDTFDAVFSVFGAVWFTDPARLLPTIRERLRPGGVLAFSQRPPVEGCYGCQASYINRSEDEDPLVVKRWDYEPPRWTQILHEHGFAEATARVLPAPPGPRKIGTLLVRASA
;
A
#
# COMPACT_ATOMS: atom_id res chain seq x y z
N MET A 1 -14.60 -18.13 -10.08
CA MET A 1 -13.69 -16.97 -10.09
C MET A 1 -12.29 -17.51 -10.31
N THR A 2 -11.55 -16.97 -11.25
CA THR A 2 -10.17 -17.41 -11.52
C THR A 2 -9.28 -16.91 -10.36
N GLU A 3 -8.50 -17.82 -9.77
CA GLU A 3 -7.52 -17.48 -8.72
C GLU A 3 -6.54 -16.41 -9.25
N THR A 4 -6.32 -15.37 -8.48
CA THR A 4 -5.39 -14.30 -8.83
C THR A 4 -3.98 -14.62 -8.33
N ALA A 5 -2.96 -14.01 -8.93
CA ALA A 5 -1.59 -14.11 -8.42
C ALA A 5 -1.48 -13.66 -6.94
N TRP A 6 -2.35 -12.78 -6.51
CA TRP A 6 -2.40 -12.26 -5.15
C TRP A 6 -3.05 -13.22 -4.16
N ASP A 7 -3.92 -14.14 -4.60
CA ASP A 7 -4.45 -15.21 -3.77
C ASP A 7 -3.32 -16.21 -3.43
N THR A 8 -2.53 -16.60 -4.43
CA THR A 8 -1.34 -17.41 -4.22
C THR A 8 -0.35 -16.73 -3.26
N TYR A 9 -0.10 -15.42 -3.45
CA TYR A 9 0.74 -14.64 -2.55
C TYR A 9 0.19 -14.62 -1.11
N ALA A 10 -1.12 -14.51 -0.94
CA ALA A 10 -1.77 -14.46 0.37
C ALA A 10 -1.52 -15.72 1.21
N THR A 11 -1.48 -16.89 0.56
CA THR A 11 -1.24 -18.18 1.24
C THR A 11 0.22 -18.39 1.63
N GLN A 12 1.16 -17.78 0.91
CA GLN A 12 2.60 -17.97 1.12
C GLN A 12 3.19 -17.03 2.18
N LYS A 13 2.53 -15.94 2.50
CA LYS A 13 3.06 -14.96 3.45
C LYS A 13 2.62 -15.28 4.87
N PRO A 14 3.55 -15.32 5.82
CA PRO A 14 3.21 -15.48 7.22
C PRO A 14 2.27 -14.35 7.66
N GLN A 15 1.39 -14.68 8.59
CA GLN A 15 0.58 -13.66 9.22
C GLN A 15 1.48 -12.66 9.96
N ARG A 16 1.05 -11.40 9.98
CA ARG A 16 1.65 -10.40 10.84
C ARG A 16 1.56 -10.88 12.30
N ARG A 17 2.58 -10.62 13.09
CA ARG A 17 2.58 -10.92 14.52
C ARG A 17 1.29 -10.39 15.17
N PRO A 18 0.77 -11.04 16.24
CA PRO A 18 -0.43 -10.57 16.93
C PRO A 18 -0.23 -9.19 17.58
N VAL A 19 0.98 -8.92 18.07
CA VAL A 19 1.36 -7.64 18.69
C VAL A 19 2.71 -7.16 18.16
N ASN A 20 2.95 -5.84 18.21
CA ASN A 20 4.25 -5.24 17.92
C ASN A 20 5.22 -5.34 19.11
N ALA A 21 6.40 -4.73 19.02
CA ALA A 21 7.38 -4.73 20.12
C ALA A 21 6.89 -3.99 21.38
N ALA A 22 5.95 -3.04 21.23
CA ALA A 22 5.33 -2.31 22.33
C ALA A 22 4.10 -3.04 22.95
N GLY A 23 3.72 -4.21 22.43
CA GLY A 23 2.55 -4.95 22.88
C GLY A 23 1.22 -4.49 22.26
N GLU A 24 1.27 -3.59 21.26
CA GLU A 24 0.06 -3.10 20.60
C GLU A 24 -0.45 -4.10 19.56
N THR A 25 -1.77 -4.28 19.48
CA THR A 25 -2.43 -5.18 18.54
C THR A 25 -2.58 -4.57 17.15
N THR A 26 -2.63 -3.24 17.06
CA THR A 26 -2.61 -2.50 15.79
C THR A 26 -1.43 -1.54 15.76
N TRP A 27 -0.75 -1.47 14.64
CA TRP A 27 0.33 -0.51 14.40
C TRP A 27 0.50 -0.24 12.92
N PHE A 28 0.98 0.92 12.57
CA PHE A 28 1.30 1.27 11.19
C PHE A 28 2.76 0.92 10.86
N ASN A 29 3.00 0.43 9.64
CA ASN A 29 4.36 0.12 9.22
C ASN A 29 4.53 0.33 7.71
N TRP A 30 5.31 1.31 7.33
CA TRP A 30 5.68 1.56 5.93
C TRP A 30 6.74 0.62 5.39
N THR A 31 7.53 0.00 6.26
CA THR A 31 8.69 -0.76 5.85
C THR A 31 8.42 -2.27 5.83
N GLN A 32 9.33 -3.01 5.20
CA GLN A 32 9.34 -4.48 5.27
C GLN A 32 9.93 -5.01 6.59
N TYR A 33 10.31 -4.11 7.49
CA TYR A 33 10.89 -4.43 8.79
C TYR A 33 9.89 -4.10 9.89
N PRO A 34 9.61 -5.04 10.80
CA PRO A 34 8.72 -4.76 11.93
C PRO A 34 9.27 -3.63 12.80
N ASP A 35 8.37 -2.80 13.32
CA ASP A 35 8.68 -1.73 14.29
C ASP A 35 9.81 -0.78 13.83
N HIS A 36 9.85 -0.49 12.53
CA HIS A 36 10.91 0.33 11.93
C HIS A 36 10.33 1.36 10.95
N GLY A 37 10.83 2.58 11.03
CA GLY A 37 10.41 3.70 10.19
C GLY A 37 9.31 4.55 10.82
N PRO A 38 8.76 5.52 10.07
CA PRO A 38 7.67 6.36 10.55
C PRO A 38 6.36 5.58 10.68
N GLY A 39 5.39 6.16 11.39
CA GLY A 39 4.03 5.62 11.55
C GLY A 39 2.99 6.27 10.63
N ALA A 40 1.74 6.26 11.08
CA ALA A 40 0.61 6.82 10.35
C ALA A 40 0.62 8.35 10.24
N GLU A 41 1.45 9.05 11.02
CA GLU A 41 1.60 10.51 10.98
C GLU A 41 1.97 11.05 9.59
N ILE A 42 2.58 10.22 8.74
CA ILE A 42 2.88 10.56 7.33
C ILE A 42 1.62 10.93 6.55
N LEU A 43 0.47 10.36 6.91
CA LEU A 43 -0.82 10.61 6.26
C LEU A 43 -1.41 11.97 6.65
N GLY A 44 -1.01 12.54 7.79
CA GLY A 44 -1.58 13.79 8.29
C GLY A 44 -3.06 13.70 8.67
N THR A 45 -3.57 12.49 8.94
CA THR A 45 -4.98 12.20 9.19
C THR A 45 -5.23 11.81 10.63
N GLY A 46 -6.47 11.91 11.08
CA GLY A 46 -6.89 11.54 12.43
C GLY A 46 -8.40 11.34 12.51
N ARG A 47 -8.97 11.59 13.68
CA ARG A 47 -10.40 11.42 13.93
C ARG A 47 -11.26 12.18 12.94
N GLY A 48 -12.20 11.47 12.31
CA GLY A 48 -13.15 12.03 11.33
C GLY A 48 -12.61 12.16 9.91
N SER A 49 -11.33 11.85 9.66
CA SER A 49 -10.78 11.76 8.30
C SER A 49 -11.34 10.55 7.56
N SER A 50 -11.37 10.62 6.24
CA SER A 50 -11.66 9.49 5.35
C SER A 50 -10.37 9.06 4.66
N VAL A 51 -9.99 7.79 4.80
CA VAL A 51 -8.70 7.25 4.34
C VAL A 51 -8.92 6.01 3.49
N LEU A 52 -8.25 5.93 2.35
CA LEU A 52 -8.28 4.77 1.45
C LEU A 52 -6.91 4.09 1.38
N GLU A 53 -6.87 2.77 1.60
CA GLU A 53 -5.70 1.94 1.28
C GLU A 53 -5.92 1.16 -0.01
N VAL A 54 -5.10 1.42 -1.04
CA VAL A 54 -5.14 0.68 -2.30
C VAL A 54 -4.14 -0.48 -2.29
N GLY A 55 -4.66 -1.72 -2.42
CA GLY A 55 -3.92 -2.94 -2.16
C GLY A 55 -3.73 -3.20 -0.67
N CYS A 56 -4.83 -3.18 0.09
CA CYS A 56 -4.81 -3.23 1.56
C CYS A 56 -4.40 -4.60 2.15
N GLY A 57 -4.40 -5.64 1.34
CA GLY A 57 -4.02 -6.97 1.78
C GLY A 57 -4.83 -7.44 2.99
N LYS A 58 -4.13 -7.88 4.04
CA LYS A 58 -4.73 -8.33 5.31
C LYS A 58 -5.13 -7.19 6.26
N GLY A 59 -5.17 -5.94 5.78
CA GLY A 59 -5.74 -4.78 6.47
C GLY A 59 -5.00 -4.29 7.72
N GLY A 60 -3.73 -4.69 7.94
CA GLY A 60 -3.05 -4.38 9.20
C GLY A 60 -2.78 -2.88 9.42
N ASN A 61 -2.39 -2.14 8.38
CA ASN A 61 -2.19 -0.69 8.45
C ASN A 61 -3.54 0.04 8.45
N LEU A 62 -4.49 -0.47 7.65
CA LEU A 62 -5.85 0.07 7.60
C LEU A 62 -6.54 -0.01 8.97
N ALA A 63 -6.44 -1.15 9.67
CA ALA A 63 -6.98 -1.31 11.01
C ALA A 63 -6.37 -0.30 12.00
N HIS A 64 -5.07 -0.04 11.92
CA HIS A 64 -4.45 0.98 12.77
C HIS A 64 -5.04 2.37 12.48
N VAL A 65 -5.20 2.76 11.22
CA VAL A 65 -5.82 4.03 10.84
C VAL A 65 -7.24 4.14 11.39
N ALA A 66 -8.03 3.06 11.35
CA ALA A 66 -9.37 3.01 11.93
C ALA A 66 -9.34 3.24 13.45
N THR A 67 -8.36 2.68 14.18
CA THR A 67 -8.23 2.92 15.65
C THR A 67 -7.91 4.38 15.99
N LEU A 68 -7.37 5.15 15.05
CA LEU A 68 -7.16 6.60 15.20
C LEU A 68 -8.45 7.41 14.98
N GLY A 69 -9.56 6.73 14.65
CA GLY A 69 -10.88 7.34 14.47
C GLY A 69 -11.15 7.85 13.05
N ALA A 70 -10.39 7.41 12.06
CA ALA A 70 -10.68 7.67 10.66
C ALA A 70 -11.68 6.63 10.10
N ARG A 71 -12.51 7.03 9.12
CA ARG A 71 -13.20 6.09 8.24
C ARG A 71 -12.15 5.42 7.36
N ALA A 72 -11.99 4.12 7.49
CA ALA A 72 -10.94 3.33 6.84
C ALA A 72 -11.53 2.45 5.74
N VAL A 73 -11.23 2.80 4.49
CA VAL A 73 -11.67 2.08 3.28
C VAL A 73 -10.48 1.33 2.70
N GLY A 74 -10.65 0.04 2.43
CA GLY A 74 -9.61 -0.81 1.84
C GLY A 74 -10.08 -1.45 0.54
N VAL A 75 -9.24 -1.44 -0.48
CA VAL A 75 -9.49 -2.18 -1.71
C VAL A 75 -8.35 -3.15 -1.99
N ASP A 76 -8.70 -4.38 -2.32
CA ASP A 76 -7.72 -5.39 -2.75
C ASP A 76 -8.33 -6.30 -3.82
N LEU A 77 -7.51 -6.76 -4.72
CA LEU A 77 -7.93 -7.68 -5.80
C LEU A 77 -8.18 -9.09 -5.27
N SER A 78 -7.50 -9.49 -4.20
CA SER A 78 -7.55 -10.84 -3.64
C SER A 78 -8.67 -11.01 -2.62
N PRO A 79 -9.69 -11.83 -2.90
CA PRO A 79 -10.71 -12.18 -1.92
C PRO A 79 -10.11 -12.94 -0.72
N ALA A 80 -9.00 -13.65 -0.89
CA ALA A 80 -8.34 -14.36 0.21
C ALA A 80 -7.71 -13.37 1.22
N GLN A 81 -7.11 -12.29 0.73
CA GLN A 81 -6.60 -11.21 1.58
C GLN A 81 -7.71 -10.55 2.38
N LEU A 82 -8.81 -10.19 1.71
CA LEU A 82 -9.94 -9.49 2.36
C LEU A 82 -10.64 -10.37 3.39
N ARG A 83 -10.85 -11.66 3.11
CA ARG A 83 -11.38 -12.58 4.13
C ARG A 83 -10.48 -12.67 5.37
N ALA A 84 -9.15 -12.66 5.16
CA ALA A 84 -8.20 -12.68 6.27
C ALA A 84 -8.19 -11.34 7.05
N ALA A 85 -8.42 -10.21 6.38
CA ALA A 85 -8.58 -8.92 7.01
C ALA A 85 -9.85 -8.86 7.86
N ASP A 86 -10.98 -9.24 7.30
CA ASP A 86 -12.27 -9.29 7.99
C ASP A 86 -12.21 -10.20 9.21
N ALA A 87 -11.77 -11.46 9.05
CA ALA A 87 -11.65 -12.41 10.15
C ALA A 87 -10.72 -11.93 11.29
N ARG A 88 -9.72 -11.10 10.98
CA ARG A 88 -8.78 -10.59 11.98
C ARG A 88 -9.28 -9.36 12.72
N TRP A 89 -10.00 -8.48 12.06
CA TRP A 89 -10.24 -7.12 12.54
C TRP A 89 -11.71 -6.83 12.89
N ALA A 90 -12.67 -7.70 12.51
CA ALA A 90 -14.10 -7.50 12.72
C ALA A 90 -14.46 -7.14 14.16
N ASP A 91 -13.80 -7.77 15.17
CA ASP A 91 -14.04 -7.51 16.59
C ASP A 91 -13.23 -6.34 17.16
N THR A 92 -12.37 -5.73 16.35
CA THR A 92 -11.44 -4.67 16.79
C THR A 92 -11.85 -3.31 16.28
N VAL A 93 -12.14 -3.21 14.98
CA VAL A 93 -12.49 -1.97 14.28
C VAL A 93 -13.40 -2.26 13.09
N GLU A 94 -14.19 -1.28 12.71
CA GLU A 94 -14.95 -1.33 11.47
C GLU A 94 -14.05 -0.97 10.29
N LEU A 95 -13.97 -1.86 9.30
CA LEU A 95 -13.27 -1.65 8.02
C LEU A 95 -14.27 -1.77 6.88
N GLU A 96 -14.25 -0.81 5.97
CA GLU A 96 -14.98 -0.88 4.71
C GLU A 96 -14.09 -1.54 3.65
N LEU A 97 -14.33 -2.82 3.35
CA LEU A 97 -13.48 -3.63 2.47
C LEU A 97 -14.15 -3.89 1.12
N HIS A 98 -13.44 -3.61 0.03
CA HIS A 98 -13.93 -3.81 -1.34
C HIS A 98 -13.03 -4.76 -2.13
N GLN A 99 -13.62 -5.80 -2.72
CA GLN A 99 -12.92 -6.66 -3.67
C GLN A 99 -13.00 -6.05 -5.07
N ALA A 100 -11.93 -5.43 -5.52
CA ALA A 100 -11.84 -4.84 -6.85
C ALA A 100 -10.38 -4.63 -7.28
N ASP A 101 -10.17 -4.47 -8.59
CA ASP A 101 -8.98 -3.79 -9.10
C ASP A 101 -8.98 -2.32 -8.65
N ALA A 102 -7.82 -1.78 -8.30
CA ALA A 102 -7.71 -0.43 -7.76
C ALA A 102 -8.19 0.65 -8.74
N LEU A 103 -7.88 0.50 -10.04
CA LEU A 103 -8.35 1.44 -11.08
C LEU A 103 -9.86 1.36 -11.24
N ASP A 104 -10.42 0.13 -11.28
CA ASP A 104 -11.85 -0.08 -11.40
C ASP A 104 -12.63 0.46 -10.20
N PHE A 105 -12.09 0.30 -8.99
CA PHE A 105 -12.66 0.86 -7.78
C PHE A 105 -12.66 2.40 -7.84
N LEU A 106 -11.52 3.01 -8.08
CA LEU A 106 -11.38 4.47 -8.13
C LEU A 106 -12.23 5.12 -9.24
N ALA A 107 -12.38 4.44 -10.38
CA ALA A 107 -13.21 4.93 -11.48
C ALA A 107 -14.71 4.98 -11.12
N ARG A 108 -15.18 4.06 -10.26
CA ARG A 108 -16.60 3.98 -9.84
C ARG A 108 -16.87 4.67 -8.50
N CYS A 109 -15.85 4.84 -7.68
CA CYS A 109 -15.95 5.48 -6.39
C CYS A 109 -16.32 6.97 -6.56
N THR A 110 -17.32 7.42 -5.85
CA THR A 110 -17.73 8.85 -5.82
C THR A 110 -17.21 9.57 -4.57
N ASP A 111 -16.70 8.83 -3.60
CA ASP A 111 -16.15 9.37 -2.37
C ASP A 111 -14.83 10.10 -2.63
N THR A 112 -14.55 11.06 -1.76
CA THR A 112 -13.26 11.73 -1.68
C THR A 112 -12.60 11.47 -0.34
N PHE A 113 -11.28 11.42 -0.34
CA PHE A 113 -10.47 11.00 0.80
C PHE A 113 -9.51 12.12 1.24
N ASP A 114 -9.26 12.20 2.53
CA ASP A 114 -8.22 13.07 3.10
C ASP A 114 -6.82 12.49 2.87
N ALA A 115 -6.74 11.15 2.79
CA ALA A 115 -5.52 10.47 2.36
C ALA A 115 -5.82 9.19 1.57
N VAL A 116 -4.96 8.91 0.60
CA VAL A 116 -4.86 7.61 -0.08
C VAL A 116 -3.46 7.07 0.15
N PHE A 117 -3.36 5.81 0.53
CA PHE A 117 -2.04 5.21 0.75
C PHE A 117 -1.94 3.78 0.20
N SER A 118 -0.70 3.30 0.05
CA SER A 118 -0.40 1.95 -0.41
C SER A 118 0.93 1.48 0.17
N VAL A 119 0.93 0.37 0.88
CA VAL A 119 2.14 -0.19 1.49
C VAL A 119 2.51 -1.49 0.81
N PHE A 120 3.51 -1.48 -0.05
CA PHE A 120 3.88 -2.60 -0.94
C PHE A 120 2.68 -3.15 -1.72
N GLY A 121 1.69 -2.29 -1.98
CA GLY A 121 0.40 -2.62 -2.54
C GLY A 121 0.21 -2.10 -3.97
N ALA A 122 -1.03 -1.74 -4.33
CA ALA A 122 -1.46 -1.50 -5.70
C ALA A 122 -0.65 -0.42 -6.44
N VAL A 123 -0.13 0.62 -5.74
CA VAL A 123 0.69 1.67 -6.40
C VAL A 123 1.97 1.10 -7.00
N TRP A 124 2.53 0.07 -6.41
CA TRP A 124 3.73 -0.58 -6.95
C TRP A 124 3.44 -1.44 -8.18
N PHE A 125 2.23 -2.02 -8.26
CA PHE A 125 1.85 -3.03 -9.25
C PHE A 125 0.90 -2.51 -10.33
N THR A 126 0.57 -1.23 -10.31
CA THR A 126 -0.29 -0.58 -11.31
C THR A 126 0.48 0.52 -12.03
N ASP A 127 0.26 0.67 -13.33
CA ASP A 127 0.88 1.73 -14.12
C ASP A 127 0.60 3.12 -13.51
N PRO A 128 1.63 3.85 -13.06
CA PRO A 128 1.44 5.16 -12.43
C PRO A 128 0.78 6.18 -13.38
N ALA A 129 1.00 6.08 -14.69
CA ALA A 129 0.35 6.95 -15.65
C ALA A 129 -1.18 6.79 -15.69
N ARG A 130 -1.68 5.63 -15.26
CA ARG A 130 -3.11 5.35 -15.15
C ARG A 130 -3.64 5.59 -13.73
N LEU A 131 -2.88 5.15 -12.72
CA LEU A 131 -3.35 5.15 -11.34
C LEU A 131 -3.29 6.54 -10.68
N LEU A 132 -2.22 7.30 -10.90
CA LEU A 132 -2.04 8.59 -10.21
C LEU A 132 -3.12 9.62 -10.54
N PRO A 133 -3.55 9.81 -11.81
CA PRO A 133 -4.66 10.71 -12.13
C PRO A 133 -5.94 10.33 -11.39
N THR A 134 -6.29 9.04 -11.36
CA THR A 134 -7.53 8.58 -10.68
C THR A 134 -7.46 8.74 -9.16
N ILE A 135 -6.29 8.53 -8.55
CA ILE A 135 -6.09 8.83 -7.12
C ILE A 135 -6.24 10.34 -6.88
N ARG A 136 -5.61 11.17 -7.73
CA ARG A 136 -5.67 12.63 -7.61
C ARG A 136 -7.10 13.16 -7.62
N GLU A 137 -7.98 12.61 -8.49
CA GLU A 137 -9.39 12.94 -8.57
C GLU A 137 -10.20 12.55 -7.32
N ARG A 138 -9.75 11.56 -6.56
CA ARG A 138 -10.40 11.07 -5.33
C ARG A 138 -9.80 11.68 -4.06
N LEU A 139 -8.74 12.46 -4.16
CA LEU A 139 -8.23 13.22 -3.03
C LEU A 139 -8.95 14.57 -2.91
N ARG A 140 -9.25 14.95 -1.67
CA ARG A 140 -9.70 16.31 -1.35
C ARG A 140 -8.57 17.31 -1.62
N PRO A 141 -8.88 18.58 -1.84
CA PRO A 141 -7.84 19.63 -1.91
C PRO A 141 -6.93 19.59 -0.68
N GLY A 142 -5.62 19.48 -0.89
CA GLY A 142 -4.63 19.30 0.16
C GLY A 142 -4.55 17.89 0.75
N GLY A 143 -5.33 16.94 0.23
CA GLY A 143 -5.27 15.54 0.63
C GLY A 143 -3.93 14.90 0.27
N VAL A 144 -3.57 13.83 0.97
CA VAL A 144 -2.25 13.21 0.90
C VAL A 144 -2.30 11.89 0.13
N LEU A 145 -1.38 11.72 -0.82
CA LEU A 145 -0.97 10.42 -1.33
C LEU A 145 0.34 10.02 -0.65
N ALA A 146 0.38 8.81 -0.06
CA ALA A 146 1.64 8.25 0.43
C ALA A 146 1.75 6.76 0.10
N PHE A 147 2.92 6.30 -0.30
CA PHE A 147 3.14 4.89 -0.58
C PHE A 147 4.56 4.45 -0.31
N SER A 148 4.71 3.14 -0.10
CA SER A 148 6.02 2.54 0.07
C SER A 148 6.18 1.27 -0.76
N GLN A 149 7.42 1.04 -1.18
CA GLN A 149 7.83 -0.12 -1.95
C GLN A 149 9.33 -0.40 -1.76
N ARG A 150 9.85 -1.44 -2.37
CA ARG A 150 11.30 -1.60 -2.44
C ARG A 150 11.90 -0.51 -3.32
N PRO A 151 13.10 -0.01 -3.01
CA PRO A 151 13.83 0.81 -3.96
C PRO A 151 14.14 0.00 -5.23
N PRO A 152 14.30 0.67 -6.38
CA PRO A 152 14.68 0.00 -7.61
C PRO A 152 16.06 -0.65 -7.48
N VAL A 153 16.31 -1.64 -8.29
CA VAL A 153 17.67 -2.12 -8.54
C VAL A 153 18.29 -1.19 -9.58
N GLU A 154 19.54 -0.79 -9.33
CA GLU A 154 20.27 0.08 -10.26
C GLU A 154 20.22 -0.45 -11.69
N GLY A 155 19.88 0.41 -12.65
CA GLY A 155 19.69 0.06 -14.06
C GLY A 155 18.36 -0.63 -14.40
N CYS A 156 17.52 -1.00 -13.41
CA CYS A 156 16.23 -1.65 -13.63
C CYS A 156 15.09 -0.68 -13.29
N TYR A 157 14.73 0.17 -14.22
CA TYR A 157 13.72 1.21 -14.03
C TYR A 157 12.51 1.02 -14.94
N GLY A 158 11.39 1.63 -14.58
CA GLY A 158 10.13 1.54 -15.30
C GLY A 158 9.37 0.26 -14.98
N CYS A 159 8.63 -0.25 -15.96
CA CYS A 159 7.86 -1.49 -15.81
C CYS A 159 8.79 -2.70 -15.78
N GLN A 160 8.79 -3.43 -14.67
CA GLN A 160 9.60 -4.62 -14.42
C GLN A 160 8.70 -5.84 -14.20
N ALA A 161 9.19 -7.02 -14.57
CA ALA A 161 8.57 -8.28 -14.17
C ALA A 161 8.88 -8.59 -12.70
N SER A 162 7.89 -9.10 -11.99
CA SER A 162 8.04 -9.68 -10.67
C SER A 162 7.40 -11.05 -10.65
N TYR A 163 7.93 -11.96 -9.84
CA TYR A 163 7.53 -13.35 -9.83
C TYR A 163 6.94 -13.72 -8.47
N ILE A 164 5.79 -14.39 -8.51
CA ILE A 164 5.16 -15.03 -7.36
C ILE A 164 5.31 -16.52 -7.57
N ASN A 165 6.18 -17.14 -6.79
CA ASN A 165 6.41 -18.59 -6.88
C ASN A 165 5.13 -19.34 -6.52
N ARG A 166 4.96 -20.51 -7.11
CA ARG A 166 3.95 -21.50 -6.74
C ARG A 166 4.64 -22.70 -6.12
N SER A 167 4.11 -23.90 -6.28
CA SER A 167 4.82 -25.13 -5.92
C SER A 167 6.09 -25.31 -6.75
N GLU A 168 6.98 -26.23 -6.33
CA GLU A 168 8.26 -26.48 -7.02
C GLU A 168 8.07 -26.96 -8.47
N ASP A 169 6.93 -27.59 -8.77
CA ASP A 169 6.62 -28.16 -10.10
C ASP A 169 5.82 -27.19 -11.00
N GLU A 170 5.54 -25.95 -10.55
CA GLU A 170 4.74 -25.01 -11.29
C GLU A 170 5.52 -23.74 -11.66
N ASP A 171 5.31 -23.27 -12.89
CA ASP A 171 5.87 -21.98 -13.31
C ASP A 171 5.40 -20.84 -12.43
N PRO A 172 6.26 -19.88 -12.08
CA PRO A 172 5.88 -18.72 -11.27
C PRO A 172 4.87 -17.84 -12.01
N LEU A 173 3.98 -17.24 -11.27
CA LEU A 173 3.08 -16.21 -11.80
C LEU A 173 3.85 -14.91 -11.99
N VAL A 174 3.67 -14.29 -13.15
CA VAL A 174 4.33 -13.02 -13.49
C VAL A 174 3.38 -11.86 -13.22
N VAL A 175 3.83 -10.89 -12.43
CA VAL A 175 3.15 -9.62 -12.23
C VAL A 175 4.05 -8.47 -12.65
N LYS A 176 3.45 -7.37 -13.09
CA LYS A 176 4.18 -6.15 -13.42
C LYS A 176 4.35 -5.31 -12.16
N ARG A 177 5.48 -4.62 -12.04
CA ARG A 177 5.71 -3.59 -11.02
C ARG A 177 6.43 -2.40 -11.66
N TRP A 178 6.30 -1.24 -11.04
CA TRP A 178 6.93 -0.01 -11.54
C TRP A 178 7.97 0.47 -10.54
N ASP A 179 9.22 0.45 -10.98
CA ASP A 179 10.38 0.79 -10.18
C ASP A 179 11.01 2.08 -10.72
N TYR A 180 11.10 3.10 -9.86
CA TYR A 180 11.77 4.36 -10.18
C TYR A 180 12.57 4.85 -8.98
N GLU A 181 13.65 5.59 -9.25
CA GLU A 181 14.42 6.29 -8.24
C GLU A 181 13.62 7.45 -7.60
N PRO A 182 13.99 7.87 -6.36
CA PRO A 182 13.28 8.94 -5.67
C PRO A 182 13.07 10.22 -6.52
N PRO A 183 14.07 10.76 -7.24
CA PRO A 183 13.86 11.96 -8.06
C PRO A 183 12.86 11.74 -9.20
N ARG A 184 12.84 10.55 -9.80
CA ARG A 184 11.88 10.25 -10.87
C ARG A 184 10.46 10.10 -10.33
N TRP A 185 10.26 9.52 -9.14
CA TRP A 185 8.95 9.48 -8.50
C TRP A 185 8.41 10.89 -8.22
N THR A 186 9.23 11.81 -7.69
CA THR A 186 8.78 13.20 -7.47
C THR A 186 8.41 13.88 -8.78
N GLN A 187 9.17 13.67 -9.84
CA GLN A 187 8.86 14.20 -11.16
C GLN A 187 7.54 13.64 -11.71
N ILE A 188 7.34 12.31 -11.65
CA ILE A 188 6.09 11.66 -12.09
C ILE A 188 4.88 12.23 -11.33
N LEU A 189 4.99 12.42 -10.02
CA LEU A 189 3.93 12.99 -9.22
C LEU A 189 3.59 14.44 -9.66
N HIS A 190 4.58 15.27 -9.91
CA HIS A 190 4.37 16.62 -10.43
C HIS A 190 3.74 16.61 -11.83
N GLU A 191 4.18 15.71 -12.73
CA GLU A 191 3.58 15.51 -14.05
C GLU A 191 2.07 15.17 -13.97
N HIS A 192 1.64 14.55 -12.87
CA HIS A 192 0.24 14.20 -12.59
C HIS A 192 -0.48 15.18 -11.65
N GLY A 193 0.06 16.37 -11.43
CA GLY A 193 -0.60 17.47 -10.73
C GLY A 193 -0.54 17.39 -9.21
N PHE A 194 0.31 16.54 -8.63
CA PHE A 194 0.58 16.55 -7.20
C PHE A 194 1.58 17.66 -6.85
N ALA A 195 1.37 18.31 -5.70
CA ALA A 195 2.30 19.27 -5.13
C ALA A 195 3.12 18.64 -3.98
N GLU A 196 4.13 19.35 -3.51
CA GLU A 196 4.95 18.96 -2.34
C GLU A 196 5.44 17.50 -2.35
N ALA A 197 5.73 16.99 -3.54
CA ALA A 197 6.17 15.61 -3.68
C ALA A 197 7.56 15.38 -3.09
N THR A 198 7.67 14.38 -2.22
CA THR A 198 8.91 13.93 -1.61
C THR A 198 9.06 12.43 -1.76
N ALA A 199 10.26 11.99 -2.04
CA ALA A 199 10.60 10.58 -2.12
C ALA A 199 11.98 10.34 -1.52
N ARG A 200 12.11 9.31 -0.68
CA ARG A 200 13.38 8.96 -0.03
C ARG A 200 13.45 7.47 0.24
N VAL A 201 14.66 6.96 0.32
CA VAL A 201 14.91 5.59 0.77
C VAL A 201 15.20 5.61 2.27
N LEU A 202 14.32 4.97 3.04
CA LEU A 202 14.56 4.69 4.46
C LEU A 202 15.59 3.54 4.53
N PRO A 203 16.68 3.70 5.28
CA PRO A 203 17.67 2.64 5.41
C PRO A 203 17.06 1.42 6.12
N ALA A 204 17.60 0.24 5.85
CA ALA A 204 17.29 -0.94 6.64
C ALA A 204 17.82 -0.78 8.07
N PRO A 205 17.14 -1.33 9.08
CA PRO A 205 17.68 -1.42 10.42
C PRO A 205 18.95 -2.29 10.45
N PRO A 206 19.78 -2.20 11.48
CA PRO A 206 20.91 -3.11 11.67
C PRO A 206 20.47 -4.58 11.57
N GLY A 207 21.16 -5.39 10.77
CA GLY A 207 20.80 -6.79 10.55
C GLY A 207 21.34 -7.36 9.23
N PRO A 208 20.99 -8.62 8.92
CA PRO A 208 21.48 -9.29 7.71
C PRO A 208 20.87 -8.73 6.42
N ARG A 209 19.62 -8.27 6.46
CA ARG A 209 18.95 -7.66 5.31
C ARG A 209 19.34 -6.20 5.19
N LYS A 210 19.82 -5.78 4.01
CA LYS A 210 20.32 -4.42 3.75
C LYS A 210 19.43 -3.58 2.83
N ILE A 211 18.34 -4.15 2.32
CA ILE A 211 17.46 -3.45 1.37
C ILE A 211 16.60 -2.44 2.14
N GLY A 212 16.73 -1.17 1.81
CA GLY A 212 15.90 -0.10 2.37
C GLY A 212 14.44 -0.17 1.90
N THR A 213 13.68 0.85 2.25
CA THR A 213 12.29 1.02 1.79
C THR A 213 12.16 2.40 1.15
N LEU A 214 11.75 2.45 -0.09
CA LEU A 214 11.35 3.70 -0.73
C LEU A 214 10.02 4.14 -0.12
N LEU A 215 10.00 5.35 0.41
CA LEU A 215 8.80 6.03 0.92
C LEU A 215 8.59 7.32 0.12
N VAL A 216 7.38 7.46 -0.39
CA VAL A 216 6.94 8.59 -1.22
C VAL A 216 5.73 9.24 -0.58
N ARG A 217 5.67 10.58 -0.59
CA ARG A 217 4.53 11.37 -0.15
C ARG A 217 4.34 12.57 -1.06
N ALA A 218 3.08 12.89 -1.35
CA ALA A 218 2.71 14.10 -2.10
C ALA A 218 1.36 14.64 -1.62
N SER A 219 1.07 15.91 -1.89
CA SER A 219 -0.25 16.53 -1.65
C SER A 219 -1.00 16.75 -2.96
N ALA A 220 -2.35 16.75 -2.89
CA ALA A 220 -3.25 16.94 -4.03
C ALA A 220 -3.58 18.43 -4.26
#